data_28cf77bfce566c599f5c0beb49249047
#
_entry.id   28cf77bfce566c599f5c0beb49249047
#
_cell.length_a   1.000
_cell.length_b   1.000
_cell.length_c   1.000
_cell.angle_alpha   90.00
_cell.angle_beta   90.00
_cell.angle_gamma   90.00
#
_symmetry.space_group_name_H-M   'P 1'
#
loop_
_entity.id
_entity.type
_entity.pdbx_description
1 polymer ?
#
loop_
_entity_poly.entity_id
_entity_poly.type
_entity_poly.pdbx_seq_one_letter_code
_entity_poly.pdbx_strand_id
1 'polypeptide(L)'
;DRGYETYNIFAHVQEKGMYYLIRVKDGGGGSMTGSFDLPDENEFDHDMQLILTRKQTKDVKAKPKKFKFIAKSSPFDYLDLYDKKFYTLNFRVVRFAISEDSYESIITNLPKEDFPVEEIKKVYAMRWGIETSFRELKYAIGLCCFHSKKVEYIMQEIYARLILYNYCELITMHVI
;
A
#
# COMPACT_ATOMS: atom_id res chain seq x y z
N ASP A 1 -3.64 -1.38 -0.21
CA ASP A 1 -3.95 -2.73 -0.68
C ASP A 1 -2.67 -3.53 -0.81
N ARG A 2 -2.72 -4.85 -0.56
CA ARG A 2 -1.56 -5.76 -0.62
C ARG A 2 -0.93 -5.85 -2.02
N GLY A 3 -1.65 -5.53 -3.07
CA GLY A 3 -1.14 -5.51 -4.44
C GLY A 3 0.02 -4.55 -4.69
N TYR A 4 0.26 -3.61 -3.79
CA TYR A 4 1.34 -2.61 -3.86
C TYR A 4 2.55 -2.94 -2.99
N GLU A 5 2.63 -4.14 -2.41
CA GLU A 5 3.70 -4.59 -1.52
C GLU A 5 4.99 -4.88 -2.30
N THR A 6 5.65 -3.83 -2.81
CA THR A 6 6.93 -3.95 -3.52
C THR A 6 7.90 -2.84 -3.17
N TYR A 7 9.19 -3.17 -3.07
CA TYR A 7 10.25 -2.19 -2.80
C TYR A 7 10.34 -1.10 -3.88
N ASN A 8 10.03 -1.45 -5.13
CA ASN A 8 10.05 -0.48 -6.24
C ASN A 8 9.01 0.62 -6.05
N ILE A 9 7.79 0.25 -5.66
CA ILE A 9 6.73 1.22 -5.39
C ILE A 9 7.10 2.13 -4.21
N PHE A 10 7.62 1.56 -3.11
CA PHE A 10 8.05 2.34 -1.96
C PHE A 10 9.14 3.35 -2.33
N ALA A 11 10.13 2.92 -3.14
CA ALA A 11 11.18 3.78 -3.64
C ALA A 11 10.64 4.90 -4.53
N HIS A 12 9.75 4.60 -5.48
CA HIS A 12 9.12 5.62 -6.32
C HIS A 12 8.37 6.69 -5.54
N VAL A 13 7.66 6.29 -4.50
CA VAL A 13 6.92 7.24 -3.66
C VAL A 13 7.89 8.07 -2.82
N GLN A 14 8.93 7.44 -2.25
CA GLN A 14 9.98 8.13 -1.50
C GLN A 14 10.70 9.18 -2.36
N GLU A 15 11.14 8.84 -3.58
CA GLU A 15 11.85 9.75 -4.48
C GLU A 15 10.98 10.93 -4.95
N LYS A 16 9.67 10.75 -5.00
CA LYS A 16 8.72 11.82 -5.32
C LYS A 16 8.35 12.69 -4.12
N GLY A 17 8.89 12.43 -2.94
CA GLY A 17 8.54 13.12 -1.71
C GLY A 17 7.05 12.97 -1.33
N MET A 18 6.43 11.87 -1.75
CA MET A 18 5.03 11.57 -1.47
C MET A 18 4.91 10.62 -0.28
N TYR A 19 3.72 10.56 0.29
CA TYR A 19 3.40 9.63 1.38
C TYR A 19 2.67 8.40 0.87
N TYR A 20 2.82 7.29 1.60
CA TYR A 20 2.08 6.06 1.35
C TYR A 20 1.68 5.38 2.65
N LEU A 21 0.62 4.59 2.57
CA LEU A 21 0.13 3.71 3.61
C LEU A 21 -0.35 2.43 2.92
N ILE A 22 0.38 1.34 3.12
CA ILE A 22 0.15 0.09 2.39
C ILE A 22 0.03 -1.06 3.37
N ARG A 23 -1.10 -1.78 3.30
CA ARG A 23 -1.28 -3.01 4.05
C ARG A 23 -0.38 -4.09 3.48
N VAL A 24 0.33 -4.79 4.35
CA VAL A 24 1.20 -5.90 4.02
C VAL A 24 0.74 -7.19 4.70
N LYS A 25 1.22 -8.33 4.20
CA LYS A 25 0.93 -9.61 4.84
C LYS A 25 1.58 -9.64 6.22
N ASP A 26 0.78 -9.92 7.25
CA ASP A 26 1.24 -10.02 8.61
C ASP A 26 2.01 -11.33 8.82
N GLY A 27 3.30 -11.23 9.17
CA GLY A 27 4.17 -12.33 9.56
C GLY A 27 4.19 -13.56 8.64
N GLY A 28 4.92 -14.57 9.06
CA GLY A 28 4.97 -15.88 8.41
C GLY A 28 5.81 -15.97 7.13
N GLY A 29 5.98 -17.17 6.63
CA GLY A 29 6.78 -17.45 5.44
C GLY A 29 6.20 -16.79 4.18
N GLY A 30 7.07 -16.10 3.44
CA GLY A 30 6.71 -15.43 2.19
C GLY A 30 6.13 -14.02 2.36
N SER A 31 6.04 -13.46 3.59
CA SER A 31 5.73 -12.06 3.79
C SER A 31 6.98 -11.18 3.67
N MET A 32 6.81 -9.94 3.24
CA MET A 32 7.90 -8.96 3.23
C MET A 32 8.40 -8.69 4.65
N THR A 33 7.47 -8.52 5.59
CA THR A 33 7.73 -8.23 7.01
C THR A 33 8.46 -9.35 7.73
N GLY A 34 8.24 -10.61 7.36
CA GLY A 34 8.93 -11.76 7.96
C GLY A 34 10.45 -11.78 7.78
N SER A 35 10.99 -10.90 6.94
CA SER A 35 12.42 -10.74 6.72
C SER A 35 13.02 -9.50 7.41
N PHE A 36 12.22 -8.73 8.12
CA PHE A 36 12.64 -7.51 8.80
C PHE A 36 13.06 -7.80 10.24
N ASP A 37 13.82 -6.87 10.82
CA ASP A 37 14.16 -6.87 12.24
C ASP A 37 13.09 -6.11 13.01
N LEU A 38 11.98 -6.79 13.28
CA LEU A 38 10.83 -6.23 13.97
C LEU A 38 10.77 -6.67 15.43
N PRO A 39 10.13 -5.90 16.32
CA PRO A 39 9.85 -6.32 17.68
C PRO A 39 9.03 -7.62 17.74
N ASP A 40 9.23 -8.43 18.79
CA ASP A 40 8.45 -9.65 19.05
C ASP A 40 7.07 -9.38 19.68
N GLU A 41 6.75 -8.11 19.87
CA GLU A 41 5.48 -7.66 20.44
C GLU A 41 4.31 -7.86 19.44
N ASN A 42 3.12 -8.09 19.99
CA ASN A 42 1.93 -8.24 19.16
C ASN A 42 1.53 -6.94 18.46
N GLU A 43 1.75 -5.81 19.13
CA GLU A 43 1.49 -4.48 18.57
C GLU A 43 2.77 -3.64 18.68
N PHE A 44 3.12 -2.97 17.60
CA PHE A 44 4.29 -2.09 17.57
C PHE A 44 4.18 -1.03 16.47
N ASP A 45 5.00 -0.01 16.62
CA ASP A 45 5.25 1.06 15.65
C ASP A 45 6.75 1.28 15.56
N HIS A 46 7.39 0.69 14.57
CA HIS A 46 8.83 0.56 14.46
C HIS A 46 9.38 1.22 13.19
N ASP A 47 10.29 2.18 13.38
CA ASP A 47 10.98 2.82 12.27
C ASP A 47 12.05 1.91 11.71
N MET A 48 12.09 1.80 10.39
CA MET A 48 13.01 0.93 9.67
C MET A 48 13.82 1.69 8.62
N GLN A 49 15.09 1.33 8.56
CA GLN A 49 15.96 1.68 7.44
C GLN A 49 16.45 0.40 6.77
N LEU A 50 16.06 0.17 5.53
CA LEU A 50 16.46 -0.99 4.75
C LEU A 50 17.37 -0.56 3.61
N ILE A 51 18.52 -1.24 3.48
CA ILE A 51 19.49 -0.96 2.43
C ILE A 51 19.35 -1.99 1.32
N LEU A 52 18.83 -1.56 0.18
CA LEU A 52 18.64 -2.38 -1.01
C LEU A 52 19.90 -2.40 -1.87
N THR A 53 20.24 -3.54 -2.42
CA THR A 53 21.43 -3.68 -3.27
C THR A 53 21.32 -4.89 -4.19
N ARG A 54 22.02 -4.82 -5.33
CA ARG A 54 22.19 -5.98 -6.23
C ARG A 54 23.52 -6.73 -5.96
N LYS A 55 24.27 -6.32 -4.92
CA LYS A 55 25.51 -7.00 -4.49
C LYS A 55 25.19 -8.26 -3.67
N GLN A 56 26.01 -9.28 -3.84
CA GLN A 56 26.02 -10.51 -3.03
C GLN A 56 27.37 -10.73 -2.34
N THR A 57 27.91 -9.70 -1.69
CA THR A 57 29.13 -9.83 -0.90
C THR A 57 28.87 -10.61 0.40
N LYS A 58 29.97 -11.12 1.02
CA LYS A 58 29.88 -11.80 2.32
C LYS A 58 29.24 -10.91 3.39
N ASP A 59 29.60 -9.61 3.41
CA ASP A 59 29.06 -8.63 4.38
C ASP A 59 27.56 -8.40 4.22
N VAL A 60 27.07 -8.32 2.97
CA VAL A 60 25.63 -8.20 2.69
C VAL A 60 24.89 -9.44 3.16
N LYS A 61 25.42 -10.62 2.87
CA LYS A 61 24.81 -11.90 3.28
C LYS A 61 24.84 -12.11 4.81
N ALA A 62 25.84 -11.56 5.49
CA ALA A 62 25.99 -11.68 6.95
C ALA A 62 24.94 -10.83 7.73
N LYS A 63 24.32 -9.83 7.09
CA LYS A 63 23.37 -8.91 7.74
C LYS A 63 22.04 -8.83 6.97
N PRO A 64 21.29 -9.93 6.87
CA PRO A 64 20.06 -10.00 6.05
C PRO A 64 18.91 -9.13 6.55
N LYS A 65 18.93 -8.74 7.84
CA LYS A 65 17.94 -7.83 8.45
C LYS A 65 18.16 -6.37 8.03
N LYS A 66 19.42 -5.97 7.75
CA LYS A 66 19.80 -4.61 7.34
C LYS A 66 19.85 -4.46 5.81
N PHE A 67 20.38 -5.48 5.12
CA PHE A 67 20.56 -5.46 3.68
C PHE A 67 19.57 -6.40 3.00
N LYS A 68 18.96 -5.89 1.93
CA LYS A 68 18.07 -6.67 1.09
C LYS A 68 18.66 -6.80 -0.31
N PHE A 69 18.92 -8.03 -0.72
CA PHE A 69 19.33 -8.32 -2.08
C PHE A 69 18.14 -8.25 -3.03
N ILE A 70 18.28 -7.46 -4.10
CA ILE A 70 17.30 -7.36 -5.19
C ILE A 70 17.77 -8.24 -6.33
N ALA A 71 17.04 -9.31 -6.61
CA ALA A 71 17.34 -10.22 -7.71
C ALA A 71 17.25 -9.51 -9.08
N LYS A 72 18.00 -10.01 -10.08
CA LYS A 72 17.97 -9.44 -11.44
C LYS A 72 16.58 -9.52 -12.09
N SER A 73 15.79 -10.52 -11.74
CA SER A 73 14.40 -10.69 -12.18
C SER A 73 13.41 -9.76 -11.50
N SER A 74 13.80 -9.11 -10.39
CA SER A 74 12.92 -8.20 -9.66
C SER A 74 13.09 -6.78 -10.19
N PRO A 75 11.99 -6.12 -10.63
CA PRO A 75 12.04 -4.73 -11.06
C PRO A 75 12.46 -3.83 -9.88
N PHE A 76 13.43 -2.97 -10.13
CA PHE A 76 13.81 -1.91 -9.21
C PHE A 76 14.57 -0.82 -9.99
N ASP A 77 13.92 0.32 -10.19
CA ASP A 77 14.32 1.33 -11.16
C ASP A 77 15.47 2.22 -10.67
N TYR A 78 15.82 2.16 -9.38
CA TYR A 78 16.88 2.98 -8.78
C TYR A 78 18.21 2.25 -8.60
N LEU A 79 18.31 1.01 -9.09
CA LEU A 79 19.57 0.23 -9.12
C LEU A 79 19.64 -0.54 -10.44
N ASP A 80 20.60 -0.19 -11.30
CA ASP A 80 20.88 -0.93 -12.52
C ASP A 80 21.28 -2.38 -12.25
N LEU A 81 21.06 -3.27 -13.22
CA LEU A 81 21.27 -4.72 -13.07
C LEU A 81 22.67 -5.12 -12.59
N TYR A 82 23.68 -4.31 -12.94
CA TYR A 82 25.07 -4.54 -12.57
C TYR A 82 25.62 -3.49 -11.60
N ASP A 83 24.74 -2.67 -11.06
CA ASP A 83 25.13 -1.61 -10.15
C ASP A 83 25.69 -2.18 -8.84
N LYS A 84 26.75 -1.53 -8.35
CA LYS A 84 27.36 -1.83 -7.06
C LYS A 84 26.91 -0.86 -5.97
N LYS A 85 25.95 0.00 -6.26
CA LYS A 85 25.42 0.98 -5.32
C LYS A 85 24.48 0.36 -4.29
N PHE A 86 24.17 1.16 -3.34
CA PHE A 86 23.18 0.89 -2.29
C PHE A 86 22.07 1.93 -2.39
N TYR A 87 20.83 1.49 -2.23
CA TYR A 87 19.68 2.37 -2.14
C TYR A 87 19.09 2.26 -0.72
N THR A 88 18.89 3.39 -0.06
CA THR A 88 18.34 3.43 1.30
C THR A 88 16.85 3.70 1.23
N LEU A 89 16.07 2.80 1.78
CA LEU A 89 14.63 2.92 1.91
C LEU A 89 14.30 3.15 3.39
N ASN A 90 13.60 4.26 3.69
CA ASN A 90 13.17 4.61 5.04
C ASN A 90 11.64 4.49 5.12
N PHE A 91 11.17 3.76 6.12
CA PHE A 91 9.75 3.56 6.37
C PHE A 91 9.53 3.11 7.81
N ARG A 92 8.27 3.05 8.23
CA ARG A 92 7.90 2.42 9.51
C ARG A 92 6.95 1.26 9.25
N VAL A 93 7.01 0.29 10.13
CA VAL A 93 6.08 -0.83 10.17
C VAL A 93 5.22 -0.66 11.41
N VAL A 94 3.91 -0.54 11.18
CA VAL A 94 2.92 -0.40 12.25
C VAL A 94 2.08 -1.67 12.29
N ARG A 95 2.09 -2.35 13.42
CA ARG A 95 1.25 -3.54 13.65
C ARG A 95 0.29 -3.28 14.79
N PHE A 96 -1.00 -3.50 14.56
CA PHE A 96 -2.05 -3.26 15.55
C PHE A 96 -3.15 -4.31 15.48
N ALA A 97 -3.83 -4.53 16.61
CA ALA A 97 -4.95 -5.43 16.70
C ALA A 97 -6.20 -4.87 16.00
N ILE A 98 -6.92 -5.73 15.27
CA ILE A 98 -8.27 -5.46 14.72
C ILE A 98 -9.33 -6.20 15.55
N SER A 99 -8.96 -7.33 16.14
CA SER A 99 -9.77 -8.11 17.08
C SER A 99 -8.85 -8.85 18.05
N GLU A 100 -9.38 -9.59 18.99
CA GLU A 100 -8.61 -10.30 20.03
C GLU A 100 -7.46 -11.16 19.44
N ASP A 101 -7.69 -11.82 18.30
CA ASP A 101 -6.72 -12.72 17.68
C ASP A 101 -6.29 -12.30 16.26
N SER A 102 -6.61 -11.09 15.83
CA SER A 102 -6.35 -10.64 14.47
C SER A 102 -5.59 -9.32 14.45
N TYR A 103 -4.52 -9.30 13.69
CA TYR A 103 -3.64 -8.14 13.55
C TYR A 103 -3.53 -7.70 12.09
N GLU A 104 -3.29 -6.41 11.90
CA GLU A 104 -2.90 -5.84 10.62
C GLU A 104 -1.52 -5.22 10.71
N SER A 105 -0.73 -5.45 9.65
CA SER A 105 0.56 -4.81 9.46
C SER A 105 0.51 -3.84 8.30
N ILE A 106 1.00 -2.63 8.54
CA ILE A 106 1.04 -1.53 7.58
C ILE A 106 2.47 -1.04 7.44
N ILE A 107 2.91 -0.83 6.21
CA ILE A 107 4.15 -0.10 5.90
C ILE A 107 3.78 1.30 5.45
N THR A 108 4.45 2.30 6.03
CA THR A 108 4.19 3.71 5.74
C THR A 108 5.45 4.56 5.90
N ASN A 109 5.51 5.71 5.23
CA ASN A 109 6.51 6.74 5.45
C ASN A 109 5.90 8.03 6.05
N LEU A 110 4.66 7.96 6.55
CA LEU A 110 4.04 9.06 7.28
C LEU A 110 4.81 9.37 8.57
N PRO A 111 5.04 10.65 8.91
CA PRO A 111 5.72 11.04 10.15
C PRO A 111 4.98 10.52 11.37
N LYS A 112 5.72 10.02 12.37
CA LYS A 112 5.14 9.42 13.58
C LYS A 112 4.47 10.46 14.47
N GLU A 113 5.02 11.65 14.49
CA GLU A 113 4.53 12.78 15.27
C GLU A 113 3.15 13.25 14.82
N ASP A 114 2.93 13.27 13.50
CA ASP A 114 1.67 13.71 12.89
C ASP A 114 0.65 12.56 12.77
N PHE A 115 1.13 11.33 12.64
CA PHE A 115 0.31 10.14 12.43
C PHE A 115 0.65 9.03 13.43
N PRO A 116 0.26 9.17 14.71
CA PRO A 116 0.35 8.09 15.69
C PRO A 116 -0.50 6.88 15.24
N VAL A 117 -0.34 5.74 15.90
CA VAL A 117 -1.00 4.47 15.53
C VAL A 117 -2.51 4.64 15.36
N GLU A 118 -3.17 5.41 16.23
CA GLU A 118 -4.61 5.64 16.17
C GLU A 118 -5.03 6.43 14.90
N GLU A 119 -4.21 7.38 14.45
CA GLU A 119 -4.46 8.08 13.19
C GLU A 119 -4.19 7.18 11.99
N ILE A 120 -3.17 6.32 12.03
CA ILE A 120 -2.94 5.30 11.00
C ILE A 120 -4.14 4.37 10.88
N LYS A 121 -4.73 3.91 11.98
CA LYS A 121 -5.96 3.09 11.99
C LYS A 121 -7.12 3.82 11.30
N LYS A 122 -7.35 5.09 11.61
CA LYS A 122 -8.41 5.90 11.00
C LYS A 122 -8.20 6.10 9.50
N VAL A 123 -7.00 6.54 9.10
CA VAL A 123 -6.67 6.75 7.69
C VAL A 123 -6.80 5.44 6.90
N TYR A 124 -6.35 4.32 7.48
CA TYR A 124 -6.51 3.02 6.84
C TYR A 124 -7.97 2.59 6.73
N ALA A 125 -8.78 2.85 7.75
CA ALA A 125 -10.21 2.53 7.73
C ALA A 125 -10.96 3.28 6.61
N MET A 126 -10.54 4.50 6.26
CA MET A 126 -11.13 5.26 5.14
C MET A 126 -11.01 4.54 3.79
N ARG A 127 -10.05 3.62 3.63
CA ARG A 127 -9.93 2.76 2.43
C ARG A 127 -11.22 1.97 2.14
N TRP A 128 -11.96 1.57 3.17
CA TRP A 128 -13.22 0.84 3.01
C TRP A 128 -14.30 1.66 2.27
N GLY A 129 -14.17 2.98 2.26
CA GLY A 129 -15.04 3.85 1.46
C GLY A 129 -15.01 3.51 -0.02
N ILE A 130 -13.85 3.13 -0.58
CA ILE A 130 -13.71 2.71 -1.99
C ILE A 130 -14.53 1.44 -2.26
N GLU A 131 -14.48 0.46 -1.36
CA GLU A 131 -15.23 -0.80 -1.52
C GLU A 131 -16.75 -0.57 -1.44
N THR A 132 -17.17 0.33 -0.56
CA THR A 132 -18.56 0.77 -0.46
C THR A 132 -18.99 1.48 -1.74
N SER A 133 -18.20 2.44 -2.23
CA SER A 133 -18.47 3.15 -3.49
C SER A 133 -18.54 2.20 -4.69
N PHE A 134 -17.67 1.21 -4.79
CA PHE A 134 -17.75 0.19 -5.84
C PHE A 134 -19.02 -0.65 -5.75
N ARG A 135 -19.48 -0.96 -4.54
CA ARG A 135 -20.74 -1.69 -4.33
C ARG A 135 -21.93 -0.85 -4.76
N GLU A 136 -21.94 0.43 -4.39
CA GLU A 136 -22.98 1.37 -4.80
C GLU A 136 -23.01 1.56 -6.32
N LEU A 137 -21.86 1.79 -6.96
CA LEU A 137 -21.74 1.89 -8.40
C LEU A 137 -22.26 0.63 -9.11
N LYS A 138 -21.92 -0.55 -8.61
CA LYS A 138 -22.37 -1.82 -9.22
C LYS A 138 -23.88 -2.04 -9.09
N TYR A 139 -24.43 -1.83 -7.90
CA TYR A 139 -25.79 -2.27 -7.58
C TYR A 139 -26.78 -1.11 -7.55
N ALA A 140 -26.53 -0.04 -6.81
CA ALA A 140 -27.46 1.09 -6.75
C ALA A 140 -27.48 1.89 -8.04
N ILE A 141 -26.34 2.15 -8.65
CA ILE A 141 -26.20 2.87 -9.92
C ILE A 141 -26.32 1.93 -11.14
N GLY A 142 -26.18 0.62 -10.91
CA GLY A 142 -26.41 -0.40 -11.93
C GLY A 142 -25.30 -0.53 -12.98
N LEU A 143 -24.04 -0.23 -12.65
CA LEU A 143 -22.89 -0.36 -13.58
C LEU A 143 -22.57 -1.81 -14.00
N CYS A 144 -23.29 -2.80 -13.49
CA CYS A 144 -23.22 -4.18 -13.96
C CYS A 144 -24.30 -4.55 -14.99
N CYS A 145 -25.26 -3.66 -15.29
CA CYS A 145 -26.37 -3.91 -16.19
C CYS A 145 -26.49 -2.78 -17.22
N PHE A 146 -26.22 -3.11 -18.49
CA PHE A 146 -26.29 -2.15 -19.58
C PHE A 146 -27.45 -2.51 -20.54
N HIS A 147 -28.10 -1.49 -21.08
CA HIS A 147 -29.20 -1.65 -22.04
C HIS A 147 -28.68 -1.94 -23.45
N SER A 148 -27.53 -1.39 -23.78
CA SER A 148 -26.93 -1.56 -25.10
C SER A 148 -25.93 -2.71 -25.15
N LYS A 149 -25.71 -3.23 -26.35
CA LYS A 149 -24.67 -4.20 -26.69
C LYS A 149 -23.49 -3.55 -27.43
N LYS A 150 -23.63 -2.32 -27.92
CA LYS A 150 -22.57 -1.59 -28.64
C LYS A 150 -21.67 -0.86 -27.62
N VAL A 151 -20.36 -0.99 -27.81
CA VAL A 151 -19.35 -0.44 -26.87
C VAL A 151 -19.54 1.06 -26.66
N GLU A 152 -19.79 1.82 -27.74
CA GLU A 152 -19.96 3.28 -27.67
C GLU A 152 -21.12 3.68 -26.75
N TYR A 153 -22.25 2.98 -26.85
CA TYR A 153 -23.42 3.26 -26.02
C TYR A 153 -23.26 2.75 -24.59
N ILE A 154 -22.55 1.63 -24.40
CA ILE A 154 -22.16 1.18 -23.04
C ILE A 154 -21.29 2.24 -22.36
N MET A 155 -20.31 2.81 -23.08
CA MET A 155 -19.47 3.89 -22.55
C MET A 155 -20.30 5.14 -22.21
N GLN A 156 -21.28 5.51 -23.02
CA GLN A 156 -22.20 6.62 -22.69
C GLN A 156 -22.99 6.34 -21.42
N GLU A 157 -23.54 5.12 -21.27
CA GLU A 157 -24.23 4.72 -20.04
C GLU A 157 -23.32 4.78 -18.81
N ILE A 158 -22.06 4.32 -18.93
CA ILE A 158 -21.08 4.38 -17.84
C ILE A 158 -20.83 5.84 -17.44
N TYR A 159 -20.50 6.69 -18.39
CA TYR A 159 -20.23 8.11 -18.09
C TYR A 159 -21.45 8.83 -17.51
N ALA A 160 -22.62 8.61 -18.04
CA ALA A 160 -23.86 9.22 -17.53
C ALA A 160 -24.10 8.82 -16.06
N ARG A 161 -23.94 7.54 -15.74
CA ARG A 161 -24.11 7.02 -14.37
C ARG A 161 -23.02 7.52 -13.41
N LEU A 162 -21.77 7.59 -13.85
CA LEU A 162 -20.68 8.13 -13.05
C LEU A 162 -20.87 9.65 -12.76
N ILE A 163 -21.34 10.41 -13.74
CA ILE A 163 -21.66 11.83 -13.56
C ILE A 163 -22.78 11.98 -12.53
N LEU A 164 -23.85 11.18 -12.64
CA LEU A 164 -24.95 11.19 -11.69
C LEU A 164 -24.47 10.83 -10.29
N TYR A 165 -23.66 9.77 -10.15
CA TYR A 165 -23.09 9.36 -8.87
C TYR A 165 -22.27 10.49 -8.23
N ASN A 166 -21.31 11.05 -8.97
CA ASN A 166 -20.48 12.14 -8.47
C ASN A 166 -21.30 13.38 -8.10
N TYR A 167 -22.37 13.67 -8.84
CA TYR A 167 -23.27 14.78 -8.50
C TYR A 167 -24.03 14.54 -7.20
N CYS A 168 -24.55 13.32 -7.00
CA CYS A 168 -25.20 12.94 -5.76
C CYS A 168 -24.24 13.00 -4.56
N GLU A 169 -23.02 12.48 -4.71
CA GLU A 169 -21.97 12.57 -3.67
C GLU A 169 -21.66 14.02 -3.32
N LEU A 170 -21.50 14.89 -4.33
CA LEU A 170 -21.23 16.30 -4.12
C LEU A 170 -22.33 16.98 -3.32
N ILE A 171 -23.61 16.71 -3.64
CA ILE A 171 -24.74 17.25 -2.88
C ILE A 171 -24.71 16.73 -1.43
N THR A 172 -24.50 15.42 -1.25
CA THR A 172 -24.50 14.80 0.09
C THR A 172 -23.40 15.38 0.97
N MET A 173 -22.20 15.63 0.42
CA MET A 173 -21.11 16.26 1.15
C MET A 173 -21.40 17.70 1.61
N HIS A 174 -22.35 18.39 0.99
CA HIS A 174 -22.72 19.77 1.34
C HIS A 174 -23.93 19.86 2.26
N VAL A 175 -24.61 18.75 2.51
CA VAL A 175 -25.85 18.71 3.35
C VAL A 175 -25.55 18.22 4.76
N ILE A 176 -24.38 17.58 4.98
CA ILE A 176 -23.89 17.13 6.27
C ILE A 176 -22.91 18.15 6.85
#